data_98196f975ecf107576c2e75259925f1c
#
_entry.id   98196f975ecf107576c2e75259925f1c
#
_cell.length_a   1.000
_cell.length_b   1.000
_cell.length_c   1.000
_cell.angle_alpha   90.00
_cell.angle_beta   90.00
_cell.angle_gamma   90.00
#
_symmetry.space_group_name_H-M   'P 1'
#
loop_
_entity.id
_entity.type
_entity.pdbx_description
1 polymer ?
#
loop_
_entity_poly.entity_id
_entity_poly.type
_entity_poly.pdbx_seq_one_letter_code
_entity_poly.pdbx_strand_id
1 'polypeptide(L)'
;MSSRILVTGGSGFIGSALVKALVRGGHKVRVLDDNSRGAPRRLTDVEKDIEFIAGDIRDASAVANAVRGMDEVHHLAYVNGTEFFYTQPDLVLDVGVKGMVNVIDACRAANVRKLILASSSEVYQTPPKVPTDETAPLIVPDATNPRYSYGGGKIISELMALNYGRKHFDRVLIFRPHNVYGPDMGFEHVIPQFVVRLKRLAAQHPSGRLPFEIQGDGSQTRSFCHVDDLVRGVLVMRQKGEHLGIYHVGTTEEVSIGEVARRIAAHAGRDIEFKPRPAPAGGTERRCPDIT
;
A
#
# COMPACT_ATOMS: atom_id res chain seq x y z
N MET A 1 -1.18 18.64 -19.63
CA MET A 1 0.03 19.43 -19.33
C MET A 1 0.99 18.63 -18.48
N SER A 2 2.30 18.73 -18.71
CA SER A 2 3.32 18.09 -17.88
C SER A 2 3.37 18.75 -16.50
N SER A 3 3.46 17.98 -15.43
CA SER A 3 3.62 18.45 -14.05
C SER A 3 4.91 17.90 -13.46
N ARG A 4 5.48 18.61 -12.49
CA ARG A 4 6.59 18.12 -11.66
C ARG A 4 6.01 17.45 -10.43
N ILE A 5 6.24 16.16 -10.29
CA ILE A 5 5.58 15.31 -9.29
C ILE A 5 6.64 14.66 -8.40
N LEU A 6 6.52 14.86 -7.10
CA LEU A 6 7.27 14.08 -6.12
C LEU A 6 6.48 12.82 -5.76
N VAL A 7 7.15 11.66 -5.77
CA VAL A 7 6.62 10.41 -5.23
C VAL A 7 7.50 9.98 -4.06
N THR A 8 7.00 10.05 -2.83
CA THR A 8 7.68 9.46 -1.68
C THR A 8 7.36 7.97 -1.62
N GLY A 9 8.36 7.14 -1.29
CA GLY A 9 8.22 5.69 -1.39
C GLY A 9 8.20 5.16 -2.83
N GLY A 10 8.82 5.93 -3.75
CA GLY A 10 8.75 5.65 -5.18
C GLY A 10 9.57 4.45 -5.65
N SER A 11 10.51 3.92 -4.86
CA SER A 11 11.22 2.65 -5.15
C SER A 11 10.51 1.42 -4.56
N GLY A 12 9.42 1.64 -3.80
CA GLY A 12 8.56 0.58 -3.27
C GLY A 12 7.78 -0.14 -4.37
N PHE A 13 7.05 -1.21 -4.01
CA PHE A 13 6.27 -2.01 -4.95
C PHE A 13 5.22 -1.19 -5.72
N ILE A 14 4.31 -0.52 -5.01
CA ILE A 14 3.28 0.33 -5.64
C ILE A 14 3.90 1.61 -6.21
N GLY A 15 4.83 2.22 -5.46
CA GLY A 15 5.48 3.48 -5.83
C GLY A 15 6.19 3.39 -7.19
N SER A 16 6.95 2.32 -7.42
CA SER A 16 7.69 2.16 -8.67
C SER A 16 6.77 1.97 -9.90
N ALA A 17 5.66 1.26 -9.73
CA ALA A 17 4.66 1.12 -10.78
C ALA A 17 4.01 2.48 -11.11
N LEU A 18 3.68 3.27 -10.07
CA LEU A 18 3.14 4.62 -10.25
C LEU A 18 4.15 5.57 -10.89
N VAL A 19 5.41 5.57 -10.45
CA VAL A 19 6.51 6.37 -11.04
C VAL A 19 6.62 6.11 -12.53
N LYS A 20 6.70 4.84 -12.94
CA LYS A 20 6.77 4.44 -14.35
C LYS A 20 5.56 4.93 -15.17
N ALA A 21 4.38 4.84 -14.58
CA ALA A 21 3.16 5.30 -15.25
C ALA A 21 3.12 6.84 -15.38
N LEU A 22 3.59 7.59 -14.39
CA LEU A 22 3.69 9.04 -14.44
C LEU A 22 4.73 9.50 -15.47
N VAL A 23 5.90 8.85 -15.54
CA VAL A 23 6.93 9.12 -16.57
C VAL A 23 6.37 8.86 -17.97
N ARG A 24 5.72 7.71 -18.19
CA ARG A 24 5.04 7.41 -19.47
C ARG A 24 3.94 8.40 -19.82
N GLY A 25 3.30 9.00 -18.82
CA GLY A 25 2.34 10.09 -18.98
C GLY A 25 2.96 11.46 -19.30
N GLY A 26 4.29 11.55 -19.48
CA GLY A 26 5.01 12.77 -19.82
C GLY A 26 5.22 13.74 -18.64
N HIS A 27 5.10 13.26 -17.39
CA HIS A 27 5.38 14.05 -16.20
C HIS A 27 6.88 14.01 -15.85
N LYS A 28 7.38 15.07 -15.21
CA LYS A 28 8.72 15.09 -14.60
C LYS A 28 8.59 14.54 -13.18
N VAL A 29 9.22 13.41 -12.92
CA VAL A 29 9.05 12.71 -11.65
C VAL A 29 10.33 12.79 -10.82
N ARG A 30 10.16 13.19 -9.56
CA ARG A 30 11.18 13.07 -8.51
C ARG A 30 10.74 11.97 -7.54
N VAL A 31 11.67 11.15 -7.11
CA VAL A 31 11.47 10.09 -6.11
C VAL A 31 12.23 10.44 -4.84
N LEU A 32 11.58 10.33 -3.68
CA LEU A 32 12.24 10.33 -2.37
C LEU A 32 12.01 8.96 -1.72
N ASP A 33 13.09 8.24 -1.45
CA ASP A 33 13.03 6.89 -0.85
C ASP A 33 14.34 6.59 -0.13
N ASP A 34 14.28 5.98 1.05
CA ASP A 34 15.46 5.52 1.79
C ASP A 34 15.89 4.10 1.41
N ASN A 35 15.13 3.45 0.55
CA ASN A 35 15.28 2.07 0.11
C ASN A 35 15.23 1.02 1.23
N SER A 36 14.75 1.37 2.42
CA SER A 36 14.58 0.41 3.52
C SER A 36 13.61 -0.72 3.16
N ARG A 37 12.60 -0.42 2.35
CA ARG A 37 11.61 -1.34 1.78
C ARG A 37 11.56 -1.27 0.25
N GLY A 38 12.15 -0.24 -0.30
CA GLY A 38 12.29 0.01 -1.72
C GLY A 38 13.39 -0.85 -2.36
N ALA A 39 13.43 -0.83 -3.69
CA ALA A 39 14.51 -1.45 -4.46
C ALA A 39 14.76 -0.62 -5.73
N PRO A 40 15.90 0.07 -5.84
CA PRO A 40 16.23 0.90 -7.01
C PRO A 40 16.11 0.14 -8.34
N ARG A 41 16.39 -1.17 -8.36
CA ARG A 41 16.22 -2.02 -9.55
C ARG A 41 14.80 -1.99 -10.15
N ARG A 42 13.79 -1.64 -9.35
CA ARG A 42 12.41 -1.47 -9.84
C ARG A 42 12.24 -0.26 -10.74
N LEU A 43 13.17 0.68 -10.72
CA LEU A 43 13.13 1.93 -11.50
C LEU A 43 14.15 1.97 -12.66
N THR A 44 14.89 0.88 -12.91
CA THR A 44 15.98 0.83 -13.90
C THR A 44 15.51 1.24 -15.30
N ASP A 45 14.28 0.89 -15.68
CA ASP A 45 13.69 1.22 -17.00
C ASP A 45 13.33 2.70 -17.18
N VAL A 46 13.28 3.48 -16.10
CA VAL A 46 12.99 4.92 -16.11
C VAL A 46 14.04 5.75 -15.37
N GLU A 47 15.17 5.15 -15.01
CA GLU A 47 16.22 5.79 -14.20
C GLU A 47 16.70 7.13 -14.78
N LYS A 48 16.79 7.24 -16.11
CA LYS A 48 17.24 8.45 -16.81
C LYS A 48 16.18 9.53 -16.90
N ASP A 49 14.91 9.17 -16.64
CA ASP A 49 13.75 10.04 -16.79
C ASP A 49 13.24 10.58 -15.44
N ILE A 50 13.89 10.18 -14.34
CA ILE A 50 13.53 10.59 -12.98
C ILE A 50 14.69 11.26 -12.27
N GLU A 51 14.36 12.06 -11.26
CA GLU A 51 15.32 12.53 -10.26
C GLU A 51 15.15 11.70 -8.99
N PHE A 52 16.17 10.93 -8.61
CA PHE A 52 16.13 10.11 -7.40
C PHE A 52 16.89 10.77 -6.26
N ILE A 53 16.21 10.96 -5.12
CA ILE A 53 16.78 11.45 -3.86
C ILE A 53 16.73 10.31 -2.86
N ALA A 54 17.90 9.83 -2.41
CA ALA A 54 18.00 8.91 -1.29
C ALA A 54 17.78 9.70 0.01
N GLY A 55 16.72 9.36 0.76
CA GLY A 55 16.42 10.06 2.00
C GLY A 55 15.20 9.52 2.73
N ASP A 56 15.19 9.75 4.04
CA ASP A 56 14.14 9.33 4.94
C ASP A 56 13.09 10.45 5.09
N ILE A 57 11.81 10.11 5.01
CA ILE A 57 10.71 11.08 5.21
C ILE A 57 10.62 11.59 6.65
N ARG A 58 11.28 10.94 7.61
CA ARG A 58 11.43 11.44 8.97
C ARG A 58 12.41 12.61 9.10
N ASP A 59 13.27 12.79 8.10
CA ASP A 59 14.17 13.96 8.02
C ASP A 59 13.44 15.11 7.30
N ALA A 60 13.07 16.14 8.08
CA ALA A 60 12.39 17.32 7.57
C ALA A 60 13.19 18.05 6.48
N SER A 61 14.53 18.04 6.56
CA SER A 61 15.42 18.71 5.59
C SER A 61 15.41 17.94 4.26
N ALA A 62 15.49 16.61 4.31
CA ALA A 62 15.41 15.76 3.12
C ALA A 62 14.05 15.94 2.42
N VAL A 63 12.95 15.96 3.18
CA VAL A 63 11.60 16.18 2.64
C VAL A 63 11.47 17.58 2.05
N ALA A 64 11.92 18.63 2.75
CA ALA A 64 11.87 20.01 2.25
C ALA A 64 12.66 20.17 0.94
N ASN A 65 13.83 19.54 0.83
CA ASN A 65 14.60 19.52 -0.40
C ASN A 65 13.89 18.80 -1.53
N ALA A 66 13.30 17.64 -1.24
CA ALA A 66 12.57 16.83 -2.23
C ALA A 66 11.31 17.54 -2.76
N VAL A 67 10.59 18.27 -1.92
CA VAL A 67 9.34 18.98 -2.28
C VAL A 67 9.62 20.26 -3.08
N ARG A 68 10.80 20.85 -2.96
CA ARG A 68 11.13 22.15 -3.60
C ARG A 68 10.93 22.11 -5.12
N GLY A 69 10.09 23.02 -5.60
CA GLY A 69 9.82 23.19 -7.02
C GLY A 69 8.88 22.13 -7.60
N MET A 70 8.19 21.35 -6.79
CA MET A 70 7.19 20.40 -7.24
C MET A 70 5.81 21.07 -7.36
N ASP A 71 4.98 20.56 -8.26
CA ASP A 71 3.60 21.01 -8.45
C ASP A 71 2.63 20.13 -7.68
N GLU A 72 3.03 18.89 -7.39
CA GLU A 72 2.18 17.85 -6.80
C GLU A 72 3.04 16.85 -6.01
N VAL A 73 2.52 16.33 -4.90
CA VAL A 73 3.15 15.27 -4.10
C VAL A 73 2.23 14.06 -4.01
N HIS A 74 2.76 12.90 -4.36
CA HIS A 74 2.17 11.59 -4.09
C HIS A 74 2.89 10.96 -2.90
N HIS A 75 2.22 10.90 -1.76
CA HIS A 75 2.81 10.38 -0.53
C HIS A 75 2.44 8.91 -0.33
N LEU A 76 3.39 8.01 -0.68
CA LEU A 76 3.25 6.57 -0.56
C LEU A 76 4.21 5.94 0.47
N ALA A 77 5.27 6.67 0.86
CA ALA A 77 6.25 6.16 1.82
C ALA A 77 5.58 5.75 3.14
N TYR A 78 5.76 4.50 3.53
CA TYR A 78 5.25 3.93 4.77
C TYR A 78 5.91 2.58 5.05
N VAL A 79 5.95 2.17 6.32
CA VAL A 79 6.35 0.81 6.70
C VAL A 79 5.11 -0.07 6.77
N ASN A 80 4.98 -1.00 5.81
CA ASN A 80 3.88 -1.96 5.74
C ASN A 80 4.43 -3.39 5.88
N GLY A 81 3.65 -4.27 6.47
CA GLY A 81 3.98 -5.69 6.70
C GLY A 81 3.60 -6.11 8.11
N THR A 82 2.82 -7.19 8.21
CA THR A 82 2.25 -7.63 9.49
C THR A 82 3.33 -7.88 10.56
N GLU A 83 4.49 -8.36 10.18
CA GLU A 83 5.62 -8.58 11.09
C GLU A 83 6.06 -7.28 11.76
N PHE A 84 6.22 -6.20 10.98
CA PHE A 84 6.62 -4.88 11.50
C PHE A 84 5.60 -4.32 12.49
N PHE A 85 4.31 -4.59 12.28
CA PHE A 85 3.27 -4.10 13.19
C PHE A 85 3.45 -4.64 14.61
N TYR A 86 3.93 -5.88 14.75
CA TYR A 86 4.16 -6.51 16.04
C TYR A 86 5.57 -6.29 16.60
N THR A 87 6.58 -6.25 15.73
CA THR A 87 8.00 -6.23 16.18
C THR A 87 8.58 -4.83 16.27
N GLN A 88 8.05 -3.87 15.48
CA GLN A 88 8.55 -2.49 15.39
C GLN A 88 7.39 -1.47 15.22
N PRO A 89 6.37 -1.48 16.12
CA PRO A 89 5.22 -0.58 16.00
C PRO A 89 5.58 0.89 16.13
N ASP A 90 6.64 1.22 16.88
CA ASP A 90 7.24 2.54 16.99
C ASP A 90 7.80 3.02 15.65
N LEU A 91 8.54 2.20 14.93
CA LEU A 91 9.02 2.52 13.58
C LEU A 91 7.86 2.78 12.61
N VAL A 92 6.80 1.95 12.67
CA VAL A 92 5.60 2.12 11.85
C VAL A 92 4.96 3.49 12.08
N LEU A 93 4.85 3.91 13.35
CA LEU A 93 4.27 5.21 13.72
C LEU A 93 5.22 6.37 13.40
N ASP A 94 6.51 6.23 13.65
CA ASP A 94 7.52 7.24 13.35
C ASP A 94 7.53 7.58 11.86
N VAL A 95 7.64 6.57 11.01
CA VAL A 95 7.62 6.77 9.55
C VAL A 95 6.26 7.31 9.10
N GLY A 96 5.16 6.74 9.61
CA GLY A 96 3.82 7.10 9.17
C GLY A 96 3.37 8.48 9.62
N VAL A 97 3.57 8.83 10.89
CA VAL A 97 3.06 10.07 11.47
C VAL A 97 4.06 11.22 11.32
N LYS A 98 5.31 11.05 11.76
CA LYS A 98 6.34 12.10 11.58
C LYS A 98 6.59 12.38 10.10
N GLY A 99 6.67 11.33 9.26
CA GLY A 99 6.81 11.49 7.82
C GLY A 99 5.67 12.31 7.22
N MET A 100 4.42 12.03 7.61
CA MET A 100 3.26 12.80 7.14
C MET A 100 3.29 14.26 7.58
N VAL A 101 3.70 14.54 8.83
CA VAL A 101 3.92 15.91 9.33
C VAL A 101 4.92 16.64 8.44
N ASN A 102 6.10 16.05 8.22
CA ASN A 102 7.16 16.64 7.42
C ASN A 102 6.71 16.91 5.97
N VAL A 103 5.97 15.99 5.37
CA VAL A 103 5.45 16.16 4.00
C VAL A 103 4.47 17.32 3.92
N ILE A 104 3.51 17.41 4.86
CA ILE A 104 2.54 18.52 4.89
C ILE A 104 3.26 19.85 5.09
N ASP A 105 4.16 19.95 6.06
CA ASP A 105 4.86 21.19 6.37
C ASP A 105 5.76 21.64 5.21
N ALA A 106 6.48 20.70 4.57
CA ALA A 106 7.26 21.00 3.39
C ALA A 106 6.39 21.46 2.20
N CYS A 107 5.24 20.81 1.96
CA CYS A 107 4.29 21.24 0.92
C CYS A 107 3.81 22.67 1.17
N ARG A 108 3.44 22.99 2.41
CA ARG A 108 2.99 24.34 2.78
C ARG A 108 4.09 25.38 2.59
N ALA A 109 5.29 25.09 3.08
CA ALA A 109 6.44 26.00 2.95
C ALA A 109 6.85 26.24 1.49
N ALA A 110 6.78 25.22 0.63
CA ALA A 110 7.09 25.29 -0.80
C ALA A 110 5.89 25.71 -1.69
N ASN A 111 4.73 26.00 -1.10
CA ASN A 111 3.48 26.32 -1.80
C ASN A 111 3.06 25.23 -2.80
N VAL A 112 3.29 23.96 -2.49
CA VAL A 112 2.75 22.83 -3.26
C VAL A 112 1.28 22.69 -2.93
N ARG A 113 0.43 22.73 -3.97
CA ARG A 113 -1.04 22.85 -3.82
C ARG A 113 -1.79 21.55 -4.04
N LYS A 114 -1.10 20.47 -4.43
CA LYS A 114 -1.73 19.18 -4.72
C LYS A 114 -1.06 18.06 -3.95
N LEU A 115 -1.87 17.29 -3.20
CA LEU A 115 -1.41 16.15 -2.41
C LEU A 115 -2.29 14.92 -2.73
N ILE A 116 -1.65 13.82 -3.07
CA ILE A 116 -2.30 12.51 -3.17
C ILE A 116 -1.72 11.61 -2.09
N LEU A 117 -2.58 11.10 -1.22
CA LEU A 117 -2.20 10.24 -0.11
C LEU A 117 -2.58 8.78 -0.38
N ALA A 118 -1.63 7.89 -0.27
CA ALA A 118 -1.89 6.46 -0.17
C ALA A 118 -2.29 6.08 1.26
N SER A 119 -3.58 5.82 1.47
CA SER A 119 -4.10 5.22 2.70
C SER A 119 -4.13 3.69 2.59
N SER A 120 -5.07 3.01 3.20
CA SER A 120 -5.20 1.55 3.19
C SER A 120 -6.61 1.13 3.61
N SER A 121 -7.05 -0.03 3.16
CA SER A 121 -8.23 -0.72 3.72
C SER A 121 -8.07 -1.13 5.19
N GLU A 122 -6.84 -1.11 5.73
CA GLU A 122 -6.59 -1.37 7.16
C GLU A 122 -7.17 -0.29 8.09
N VAL A 123 -7.60 0.86 7.59
CA VAL A 123 -8.28 1.89 8.39
C VAL A 123 -9.64 1.44 8.89
N TYR A 124 -10.27 0.47 8.25
CA TYR A 124 -11.59 -0.05 8.64
C TYR A 124 -11.54 -1.15 9.70
N GLN A 125 -10.43 -1.92 9.74
CA GLN A 125 -10.27 -3.13 10.59
C GLN A 125 -11.45 -4.11 10.43
N THR A 126 -12.50 -3.96 11.22
CA THR A 126 -13.72 -4.76 11.17
C THR A 126 -14.90 -3.87 10.76
N PRO A 127 -15.11 -3.66 9.46
CA PRO A 127 -16.19 -2.78 9.00
C PRO A 127 -17.56 -3.39 9.31
N PRO A 128 -18.58 -2.56 9.58
CA PRO A 128 -19.93 -3.04 9.92
C PRO A 128 -20.65 -3.67 8.72
N LYS A 129 -20.20 -3.36 7.51
CA LYS A 129 -20.77 -3.86 6.24
C LYS A 129 -19.67 -4.25 5.27
N VAL A 130 -19.86 -5.34 4.55
CA VAL A 130 -19.00 -5.79 3.44
C VAL A 130 -19.91 -6.18 2.27
N PRO A 131 -19.71 -5.65 1.06
CA PRO A 131 -18.68 -4.69 0.64
C PRO A 131 -18.73 -3.38 1.43
N THR A 132 -17.52 -2.83 1.71
CA THR A 132 -17.33 -1.64 2.53
C THR A 132 -17.18 -0.41 1.64
N ASP A 133 -17.99 0.62 1.88
CA ASP A 133 -17.88 1.91 1.18
C ASP A 133 -16.94 2.87 1.92
N GLU A 134 -16.60 4.01 1.29
CA GLU A 134 -15.65 4.99 1.82
C GLU A 134 -16.18 5.75 3.04
N THR A 135 -17.49 5.71 3.31
CA THR A 135 -18.14 6.38 4.45
C THR A 135 -18.12 5.55 5.74
N ALA A 136 -17.70 4.28 5.63
CA ALA A 136 -17.62 3.39 6.79
C ALA A 136 -16.69 3.96 7.87
N PRO A 137 -17.02 3.77 9.16
CA PRO A 137 -16.22 4.26 10.27
C PRO A 137 -14.79 3.73 10.25
N LEU A 138 -13.82 4.59 10.56
CA LEU A 138 -12.42 4.23 10.75
C LEU A 138 -12.21 3.84 12.21
N ILE A 139 -11.58 2.68 12.46
CA ILE A 139 -11.56 2.09 13.79
C ILE A 139 -10.14 1.67 14.20
N VAL A 140 -9.79 1.98 15.44
CA VAL A 140 -8.69 1.33 16.18
C VAL A 140 -9.35 0.50 17.30
N PRO A 141 -9.53 -0.81 17.10
CA PRO A 141 -10.32 -1.65 18.02
C PRO A 141 -9.72 -1.76 19.43
N ASP A 142 -8.41 -1.79 19.52
CA ASP A 142 -7.66 -1.94 20.77
C ASP A 142 -6.31 -1.22 20.66
N ALA A 143 -6.17 -0.10 21.37
CA ALA A 143 -4.95 0.69 21.37
C ALA A 143 -3.75 -0.02 22.02
N THR A 144 -3.99 -1.09 22.81
CA THR A 144 -2.94 -1.86 23.46
C THR A 144 -2.33 -2.92 22.53
N ASN A 145 -3.03 -3.28 21.45
CA ASN A 145 -2.53 -4.25 20.47
C ASN A 145 -1.68 -3.55 19.41
N PRO A 146 -0.37 -3.82 19.32
CA PRO A 146 0.55 -3.17 18.39
C PRO A 146 0.20 -3.39 16.91
N ARG A 147 -0.59 -4.43 16.61
CA ARG A 147 -1.11 -4.68 15.26
C ARG A 147 -1.77 -3.45 14.65
N TYR A 148 -2.42 -2.62 15.47
CA TYR A 148 -3.19 -1.48 14.98
C TYR A 148 -2.37 -0.21 14.78
N SER A 149 -1.04 -0.24 15.03
CA SER A 149 -0.12 0.88 14.76
C SER A 149 -0.20 1.37 13.31
N TYR A 150 -0.25 0.44 12.34
CA TYR A 150 -0.36 0.79 10.92
C TYR A 150 -1.71 1.43 10.58
N GLY A 151 -2.82 0.77 10.93
CA GLY A 151 -4.17 1.30 10.66
C GLY A 151 -4.41 2.63 11.35
N GLY A 152 -4.01 2.75 12.63
CA GLY A 152 -4.10 3.99 13.40
C GLY A 152 -3.28 5.12 12.81
N GLY A 153 -2.03 4.84 12.39
CA GLY A 153 -1.19 5.81 11.71
C GLY A 153 -1.75 6.27 10.37
N LYS A 154 -2.39 5.38 9.59
CA LYS A 154 -3.10 5.75 8.36
C LYS A 154 -4.33 6.61 8.63
N ILE A 155 -5.09 6.33 9.69
CA ILE A 155 -6.22 7.19 10.11
C ILE A 155 -5.71 8.61 10.44
N ILE A 156 -4.63 8.73 11.21
CA ILE A 156 -4.01 10.04 11.50
C ILE A 156 -3.58 10.74 10.21
N SER A 157 -2.96 10.02 9.28
CA SER A 157 -2.52 10.59 7.99
C SER A 157 -3.69 11.11 7.17
N GLU A 158 -4.84 10.41 7.12
CA GLU A 158 -6.06 10.89 6.46
C GLU A 158 -6.63 12.14 7.14
N LEU A 159 -6.73 12.13 8.47
CA LEU A 159 -7.21 13.29 9.23
C LEU A 159 -6.34 14.53 8.97
N MET A 160 -5.02 14.35 8.92
CA MET A 160 -4.09 15.43 8.61
C MET A 160 -4.29 15.92 7.16
N ALA A 161 -4.29 15.02 6.17
CA ALA A 161 -4.48 15.38 4.77
C ALA A 161 -5.78 16.17 4.55
N LEU A 162 -6.89 15.71 5.12
CA LEU A 162 -8.19 16.37 4.97
C LEU A 162 -8.24 17.73 5.66
N ASN A 163 -7.78 17.83 6.92
CA ASN A 163 -7.93 19.07 7.68
C ASN A 163 -6.95 20.16 7.23
N TYR A 164 -5.70 19.81 6.89
CA TYR A 164 -4.80 20.75 6.26
C TYR A 164 -5.24 21.06 4.81
N GLY A 165 -5.85 20.08 4.14
CA GLY A 165 -6.43 20.21 2.81
C GLY A 165 -7.40 21.37 2.69
N ARG A 166 -8.32 21.50 3.65
CA ARG A 166 -9.34 22.56 3.69
C ARG A 166 -8.79 24.00 3.61
N LYS A 167 -7.54 24.22 4.03
CA LYS A 167 -6.96 25.57 4.16
C LYS A 167 -5.75 25.83 3.27
N HIS A 168 -4.99 24.78 2.93
CA HIS A 168 -3.64 24.94 2.39
C HIS A 168 -3.44 24.31 1.02
N PHE A 169 -4.38 23.48 0.55
CA PHE A 169 -4.25 22.76 -0.71
C PHE A 169 -5.45 23.07 -1.63
N ASP A 170 -5.20 23.16 -2.92
CA ASP A 170 -6.26 23.27 -3.93
C ASP A 170 -6.86 21.90 -4.24
N ARG A 171 -6.07 20.84 -4.01
CA ARG A 171 -6.52 19.48 -4.25
C ARG A 171 -5.81 18.48 -3.34
N VAL A 172 -6.58 17.81 -2.51
CA VAL A 172 -6.18 16.63 -1.75
C VAL A 172 -7.03 15.45 -2.20
N LEU A 173 -6.39 14.34 -2.53
CA LEU A 173 -7.06 13.09 -2.87
C LEU A 173 -6.47 11.98 -2.01
N ILE A 174 -7.33 11.09 -1.54
CA ILE A 174 -6.92 9.92 -0.76
C ILE A 174 -7.39 8.67 -1.48
N PHE A 175 -6.51 7.69 -1.67
CA PHE A 175 -6.93 6.38 -2.13
C PHE A 175 -6.68 5.32 -1.06
N ARG A 176 -7.65 4.41 -0.90
CA ARG A 176 -7.58 3.25 -0.01
C ARG A 176 -7.45 1.99 -0.84
N PRO A 177 -6.23 1.49 -1.07
CA PRO A 177 -6.01 0.26 -1.83
C PRO A 177 -6.47 -0.96 -1.03
N HIS A 178 -6.93 -1.99 -1.76
CA HIS A 178 -7.30 -3.28 -1.21
C HIS A 178 -6.41 -4.37 -1.78
N ASN A 179 -5.65 -5.05 -0.92
CA ASN A 179 -4.81 -6.24 -1.18
C ASN A 179 -4.12 -6.25 -2.56
N VAL A 180 -3.27 -5.26 -2.77
CA VAL A 180 -2.56 -5.10 -4.05
C VAL A 180 -1.55 -6.22 -4.23
N TYR A 181 -1.52 -6.81 -5.42
CA TYR A 181 -0.56 -7.84 -5.79
C TYR A 181 0.03 -7.58 -7.17
N GLY A 182 1.12 -8.27 -7.48
CA GLY A 182 1.76 -8.19 -8.78
C GLY A 182 3.24 -8.59 -8.74
N PRO A 183 3.93 -8.48 -9.88
CA PRO A 183 5.35 -8.79 -9.96
C PRO A 183 6.17 -7.96 -8.97
N ASP A 184 7.16 -8.59 -8.36
CA ASP A 184 8.12 -7.92 -7.47
C ASP A 184 7.53 -7.32 -6.18
N MET A 185 6.35 -7.81 -5.72
CA MET A 185 5.83 -7.46 -4.40
C MET A 185 6.68 -8.09 -3.28
N GLY A 186 6.64 -7.48 -2.08
CA GLY A 186 7.40 -7.93 -0.93
C GLY A 186 6.99 -9.33 -0.43
N PHE A 187 7.95 -10.07 0.09
CA PHE A 187 7.75 -11.46 0.58
C PHE A 187 6.91 -11.54 1.86
N GLU A 188 6.58 -10.44 2.48
CA GLU A 188 5.74 -10.36 3.68
C GLU A 188 4.24 -10.52 3.39
N HIS A 189 3.87 -10.65 2.12
CA HIS A 189 2.48 -10.76 1.68
C HIS A 189 2.12 -12.20 1.32
N VAL A 190 0.83 -12.53 1.44
CA VAL A 190 0.31 -13.91 1.32
C VAL A 190 0.69 -14.61 0.01
N ILE A 191 0.56 -13.93 -1.13
CA ILE A 191 0.84 -14.54 -2.44
C ILE A 191 2.32 -14.95 -2.58
N PRO A 192 3.31 -14.04 -2.39
CA PRO A 192 4.72 -14.44 -2.43
C PRO A 192 5.09 -15.48 -1.38
N GLN A 193 4.56 -15.36 -0.16
CA GLN A 193 4.80 -16.37 0.88
C GLN A 193 4.32 -17.75 0.45
N PHE A 194 3.15 -17.86 -0.18
CA PHE A 194 2.62 -19.12 -0.66
C PHE A 194 3.44 -19.69 -1.81
N VAL A 195 3.91 -18.84 -2.74
CA VAL A 195 4.81 -19.26 -3.82
C VAL A 195 6.12 -19.84 -3.26
N VAL A 196 6.77 -19.14 -2.33
CA VAL A 196 8.03 -19.60 -1.71
C VAL A 196 7.81 -20.89 -0.92
N ARG A 197 6.73 -20.96 -0.12
CA ARG A 197 6.37 -22.16 0.65
C ARG A 197 6.11 -23.35 -0.25
N LEU A 198 5.32 -23.17 -1.31
CA LEU A 198 5.02 -24.21 -2.28
C LEU A 198 6.30 -24.73 -2.96
N LYS A 199 7.18 -23.82 -3.40
CA LYS A 199 8.46 -24.18 -4.02
C LYS A 199 9.32 -25.03 -3.11
N ARG A 200 9.40 -24.66 -1.81
CA ARG A 200 10.12 -25.45 -0.79
C ARG A 200 9.51 -26.82 -0.59
N LEU A 201 8.18 -26.89 -0.43
CA LEU A 201 7.46 -28.17 -0.22
C LEU A 201 7.59 -29.08 -1.44
N ALA A 202 7.51 -28.54 -2.66
CA ALA A 202 7.66 -29.32 -3.88
C ALA A 202 9.06 -29.96 -4.00
N ALA A 203 10.10 -29.27 -3.53
CA ALA A 203 11.46 -29.81 -3.49
C ALA A 203 11.60 -30.93 -2.43
N GLN A 204 10.87 -30.85 -1.33
CA GLN A 204 10.88 -31.87 -0.25
C GLN A 204 10.00 -33.08 -0.54
N HIS A 205 8.94 -32.91 -1.37
CA HIS A 205 7.97 -33.92 -1.72
C HIS A 205 7.86 -34.01 -3.26
N PRO A 206 8.72 -34.81 -3.93
CA PRO A 206 8.73 -34.89 -5.41
C PRO A 206 7.41 -35.40 -6.01
N SER A 207 6.64 -36.19 -5.26
CA SER A 207 5.37 -36.77 -5.71
C SER A 207 4.28 -36.63 -4.63
N GLY A 208 3.01 -36.81 -5.02
CA GLY A 208 1.85 -36.72 -4.12
C GLY A 208 1.41 -35.32 -3.78
N ARG A 209 0.42 -35.21 -2.87
CA ARG A 209 -0.11 -33.95 -2.37
C ARG A 209 0.87 -33.31 -1.39
N LEU A 210 1.01 -31.98 -1.47
CA LEU A 210 1.90 -31.23 -0.59
C LEU A 210 1.19 -30.84 0.70
N PRO A 211 1.77 -31.10 1.90
CA PRO A 211 1.18 -30.68 3.18
C PRO A 211 1.36 -29.17 3.36
N PHE A 212 0.32 -28.40 3.04
CA PHE A 212 0.37 -26.94 2.98
C PHE A 212 -0.26 -26.33 4.23
N GLU A 213 0.56 -25.73 5.08
CA GLU A 213 0.10 -25.04 6.28
C GLU A 213 -0.65 -23.76 5.90
N ILE A 214 -1.83 -23.54 6.51
CA ILE A 214 -2.65 -22.37 6.32
C ILE A 214 -3.16 -21.85 7.68
N GLN A 215 -3.22 -20.53 7.85
CA GLN A 215 -3.78 -19.93 9.05
C GLN A 215 -5.32 -20.05 9.02
N GLY A 216 -5.91 -20.48 10.14
CA GLY A 216 -7.32 -20.87 10.15
C GLY A 216 -7.58 -22.06 9.22
N ASP A 217 -8.74 -22.11 8.62
CA ASP A 217 -9.17 -23.10 7.62
C ASP A 217 -9.00 -22.62 6.17
N GLY A 218 -8.54 -21.37 5.98
CA GLY A 218 -8.38 -20.74 4.67
C GLY A 218 -9.66 -20.15 4.08
N SER A 219 -10.76 -20.09 4.86
CA SER A 219 -12.05 -19.54 4.42
C SER A 219 -12.06 -18.01 4.34
N GLN A 220 -11.12 -17.32 5.01
CA GLN A 220 -11.02 -15.87 4.99
C GLN A 220 -10.93 -15.35 3.54
N THR A 221 -11.73 -14.32 3.22
CA THR A 221 -11.77 -13.77 1.86
C THR A 221 -11.07 -12.42 1.73
N ARG A 222 -10.51 -12.18 0.56
CA ARG A 222 -9.91 -10.90 0.15
C ARG A 222 -10.25 -10.61 -1.30
N SER A 223 -10.34 -9.32 -1.60
CA SER A 223 -10.38 -8.83 -2.98
C SER A 223 -8.97 -8.40 -3.37
N PHE A 224 -8.38 -9.09 -4.35
CA PHE A 224 -7.00 -8.83 -4.78
C PHE A 224 -6.99 -7.97 -6.04
N CYS A 225 -6.35 -6.80 -5.97
CA CYS A 225 -6.19 -5.87 -7.08
C CYS A 225 -4.79 -5.97 -7.68
N HIS A 226 -4.67 -6.17 -8.99
CA HIS A 226 -3.35 -6.13 -9.64
C HIS A 226 -2.77 -4.71 -9.61
N VAL A 227 -1.45 -4.61 -9.43
CA VAL A 227 -0.78 -3.31 -9.29
C VAL A 227 -1.01 -2.38 -10.48
N ASP A 228 -1.11 -2.91 -11.70
CA ASP A 228 -1.39 -2.11 -12.89
C ASP A 228 -2.81 -1.53 -12.86
N ASP A 229 -3.79 -2.28 -12.35
CA ASP A 229 -5.16 -1.81 -12.19
C ASP A 229 -5.26 -0.75 -11.10
N LEU A 230 -4.55 -0.97 -9.98
CA LEU A 230 -4.40 0.05 -8.94
C LEU A 230 -3.85 1.35 -9.52
N VAL A 231 -2.74 1.28 -10.26
CA VAL A 231 -2.10 2.47 -10.85
C VAL A 231 -3.04 3.16 -11.84
N ARG A 232 -3.75 2.41 -12.68
CA ARG A 232 -4.78 2.99 -13.58
C ARG A 232 -5.87 3.71 -12.79
N GLY A 233 -6.37 3.10 -11.73
CA GLY A 233 -7.36 3.70 -10.83
C GLY A 233 -6.84 4.99 -10.19
N VAL A 234 -5.62 5.00 -9.67
CA VAL A 234 -4.98 6.19 -9.08
C VAL A 234 -4.82 7.31 -10.13
N LEU A 235 -4.46 7.00 -11.36
CA LEU A 235 -4.35 8.00 -12.43
C LEU A 235 -5.72 8.56 -12.83
N VAL A 236 -6.76 7.74 -12.88
CA VAL A 236 -8.15 8.21 -13.11
C VAL A 236 -8.61 9.10 -11.95
N MET A 237 -8.39 8.67 -10.70
CA MET A 237 -8.67 9.48 -9.52
C MET A 237 -7.91 10.81 -9.55
N ARG A 238 -6.61 10.79 -9.90
CA ARG A 238 -5.79 11.98 -10.06
C ARG A 238 -6.40 12.95 -11.10
N GLN A 239 -6.98 12.45 -12.15
CA GLN A 239 -7.56 13.26 -13.23
C GLN A 239 -8.95 13.78 -12.88
N LYS A 240 -9.82 12.94 -12.33
CA LYS A 240 -11.26 13.18 -12.17
C LYS A 240 -11.72 13.42 -10.73
N GLY A 241 -10.92 13.02 -9.74
CA GLY A 241 -11.30 13.06 -8.32
C GLY A 241 -11.53 14.49 -7.83
N GLU A 242 -12.42 14.67 -6.89
CA GLU A 242 -12.78 15.95 -6.29
C GLU A 242 -11.88 16.28 -5.10
N HIS A 243 -11.70 17.56 -4.82
CA HIS A 243 -10.91 18.01 -3.66
C HIS A 243 -11.47 17.42 -2.35
N LEU A 244 -10.59 16.87 -1.52
CA LEU A 244 -10.89 16.12 -0.29
C LEU A 244 -11.59 14.79 -0.53
N GLY A 245 -11.64 14.31 -1.77
CA GLY A 245 -12.22 13.02 -2.11
C GLY A 245 -11.39 11.84 -1.59
N ILE A 246 -12.12 10.82 -1.12
CA ILE A 246 -11.57 9.53 -0.70
C ILE A 246 -12.12 8.47 -1.64
N TYR A 247 -11.27 7.58 -2.12
CA TYR A 247 -11.64 6.61 -3.14
C TYR A 247 -11.09 5.22 -2.82
N HIS A 248 -11.92 4.22 -2.93
CA HIS A 248 -11.44 2.86 -3.03
C HIS A 248 -10.81 2.62 -4.40
N VAL A 249 -9.68 1.93 -4.42
CA VAL A 249 -9.09 1.42 -5.65
C VAL A 249 -8.85 -0.07 -5.46
N GLY A 250 -9.64 -0.89 -6.13
CA GLY A 250 -9.66 -2.32 -5.93
C GLY A 250 -10.61 -3.04 -6.89
N THR A 251 -11.04 -4.23 -6.49
CA THR A 251 -12.03 -5.04 -7.20
C THR A 251 -13.03 -5.60 -6.20
N THR A 252 -14.23 -5.92 -6.65
CA THR A 252 -15.28 -6.60 -5.86
C THR A 252 -15.17 -8.12 -5.91
N GLU A 253 -14.25 -8.68 -6.72
CA GLU A 253 -14.03 -10.12 -6.76
C GLU A 253 -13.37 -10.62 -5.48
N GLU A 254 -14.13 -11.34 -4.66
CA GLU A 254 -13.63 -11.96 -3.43
C GLU A 254 -13.10 -13.37 -3.71
N VAL A 255 -11.90 -13.65 -3.21
CA VAL A 255 -11.28 -14.97 -3.29
C VAL A 255 -10.87 -15.41 -1.90
N SER A 256 -11.14 -16.67 -1.52
CA SER A 256 -10.66 -17.22 -0.25
C SER A 256 -9.15 -17.41 -0.27
N ILE A 257 -8.52 -17.31 0.90
CA ILE A 257 -7.08 -17.56 1.04
C ILE A 257 -6.73 -19.01 0.65
N GLY A 258 -7.63 -19.95 0.95
CA GLY A 258 -7.49 -21.34 0.52
C GLY A 258 -7.54 -21.49 -1.01
N GLU A 259 -8.42 -20.74 -1.68
CA GLU A 259 -8.48 -20.76 -3.14
C GLU A 259 -7.23 -20.16 -3.78
N VAL A 260 -6.70 -19.06 -3.21
CA VAL A 260 -5.39 -18.49 -3.66
C VAL A 260 -4.29 -19.55 -3.58
N ALA A 261 -4.21 -20.29 -2.46
CA ALA A 261 -3.21 -21.36 -2.31
C ALA A 261 -3.40 -22.48 -3.35
N ARG A 262 -4.65 -22.89 -3.62
CA ARG A 262 -4.93 -23.91 -4.65
C ARG A 262 -4.56 -23.44 -6.06
N ARG A 263 -4.91 -22.20 -6.42
CA ARG A 263 -4.56 -21.61 -7.73
C ARG A 263 -3.04 -21.54 -7.93
N ILE A 264 -2.28 -21.15 -6.91
CA ILE A 264 -0.82 -21.12 -6.96
C ILE A 264 -0.26 -22.55 -7.13
N ALA A 265 -0.79 -23.52 -6.39
CA ALA A 265 -0.38 -24.92 -6.49
C ALA A 265 -0.69 -25.52 -7.87
N ALA A 266 -1.89 -25.30 -8.38
CA ALA A 266 -2.31 -25.78 -9.69
C ALA A 266 -1.44 -25.19 -10.81
N HIS A 267 -1.08 -23.89 -10.71
CA HIS A 267 -0.17 -23.25 -11.67
C HIS A 267 1.22 -23.89 -11.67
N ALA A 268 1.66 -24.44 -10.54
CA ALA A 268 2.91 -25.18 -10.41
C ALA A 268 2.77 -26.68 -10.74
N GLY A 269 1.61 -27.14 -11.25
CA GLY A 269 1.33 -28.54 -11.54
C GLY A 269 1.27 -29.44 -10.29
N ARG A 270 0.89 -28.90 -9.13
CA ARG A 270 0.88 -29.62 -7.85
C ARG A 270 -0.47 -29.49 -7.15
N ASP A 271 -0.81 -30.53 -6.39
CA ASP A 271 -1.95 -30.52 -5.46
C ASP A 271 -1.46 -30.28 -4.04
N ILE A 272 -2.33 -29.64 -3.22
CA ILE A 272 -2.07 -29.38 -1.81
C ILE A 272 -3.13 -30.02 -0.90
N GLU A 273 -2.69 -30.40 0.30
CA GLU A 273 -3.55 -30.79 1.40
C GLU A 273 -3.37 -29.76 2.53
N PHE A 274 -4.43 -29.09 2.92
CA PHE A 274 -4.34 -28.08 3.97
C PHE A 274 -4.06 -28.69 5.33
N LYS A 275 -3.11 -28.09 6.05
CA LYS A 275 -2.80 -28.32 7.46
C LYS A 275 -3.14 -27.03 8.23
N PRO A 276 -4.35 -26.95 8.84
CA PRO A 276 -4.78 -25.75 9.57
C PRO A 276 -3.83 -25.40 10.73
N ARG A 277 -3.58 -24.11 10.92
CA ARG A 277 -2.84 -23.54 12.05
C ARG A 277 -3.72 -22.49 12.73
N PRO A 278 -3.52 -22.19 14.01
CA PRO A 278 -4.27 -21.13 14.69
C PRO A 278 -4.25 -19.82 13.90
N ALA A 279 -5.40 -19.17 13.77
CA ALA A 279 -5.49 -17.85 13.18
C ALA A 279 -4.89 -16.80 14.15
N PRO A 280 -4.17 -15.78 13.66
CA PRO A 280 -3.67 -14.71 14.51
C PRO A 280 -4.82 -13.88 15.09
N ALA A 281 -4.69 -13.50 16.36
CA ALA A 281 -5.68 -12.64 17.03
C ALA A 281 -5.86 -11.29 16.29
N GLY A 282 -7.10 -10.87 16.07
CA GLY A 282 -7.43 -9.62 15.37
C GLY A 282 -7.33 -9.71 13.84
N GLY A 283 -7.22 -10.92 13.28
CA GLY A 283 -7.30 -11.11 11.84
C GLY A 283 -8.69 -10.76 11.30
N THR A 284 -8.77 -10.01 10.19
CA THR A 284 -10.02 -9.70 9.51
C THR A 284 -10.50 -10.93 8.72
N GLU A 285 -11.75 -11.38 8.93
CA GLU A 285 -12.29 -12.54 8.21
C GLU A 285 -12.61 -12.22 6.76
N ARG A 286 -13.26 -11.09 6.51
CA ARG A 286 -13.70 -10.69 5.17
C ARG A 286 -13.32 -9.25 4.88
N ARG A 287 -12.76 -8.99 3.68
CA ARG A 287 -12.39 -7.64 3.24
C ARG A 287 -12.64 -7.49 1.75
N CYS A 288 -13.65 -6.70 1.41
CA CYS A 288 -14.05 -6.39 0.04
C CYS A 288 -14.48 -4.92 -0.02
N PRO A 289 -13.95 -4.09 -0.96
CA PRO A 289 -14.43 -2.73 -1.15
C PRO A 289 -15.76 -2.72 -1.90
N ASP A 290 -16.58 -1.72 -1.63
CA ASP A 290 -17.52 -1.18 -2.59
C ASP A 290 -16.74 -0.20 -3.48
N ILE A 291 -16.87 -0.31 -4.79
CA ILE A 291 -16.18 0.53 -5.79
C ILE A 291 -17.17 1.20 -6.75
N THR A 292 -18.45 1.27 -6.38
CA THR A 292 -19.50 1.90 -7.20
C THR A 292 -19.42 3.43 -7.16
#